data_bb32e74158af46e1d1e184553df55c1f
#
_entry.id   bb32e74158af46e1d1e184553df55c1f
#
_cell.length_a   1.000
_cell.length_b   1.000
_cell.length_c   1.000
_cell.angle_alpha   90.00
_cell.angle_beta   90.00
_cell.angle_gamma   90.00
#
_symmetry.space_group_name_H-M   'P 1'
#
loop_
_entity.id
_entity.type
_entity.pdbx_description
1 polymer ?
#
loop_
_entity_poly.entity_id
_entity_poly.type
_entity_poly.pdbx_seq_one_letter_code
_entity_poly.pdbx_strand_id
1 'polypeptide(L)'
;MTGASYDDEDNDFETILAGTSLHGWKMCGQGKFVLGNKMITSEGGMGLLWYTKKKFRNFILTVDWKTSAREDNSGVFVRFADPDDDPWIAVNTGYEIQINDAEPPDGNATHRTGAGYDFTPPSTLTSREPGEWTPLKFMQSAKTMLSFSITTE
;
A
#
# COMPACT_ATOMS: atom_id res chain seq x y z
N MET A 1 -15.60 -3.08 -28.67
CA MET A 1 -14.52 -2.63 -27.76
C MET A 1 -13.99 -3.87 -27.08
N THR A 2 -12.84 -4.35 -27.53
CA THR A 2 -12.22 -5.59 -27.06
C THR A 2 -11.46 -5.28 -25.77
N GLY A 3 -11.93 -5.86 -24.64
CA GLY A 3 -11.22 -5.84 -23.40
C GLY A 3 -9.92 -6.62 -23.56
N ALA A 4 -8.79 -6.02 -23.21
CA ALA A 4 -7.53 -6.73 -23.08
C ALA A 4 -7.64 -7.65 -21.87
N SER A 5 -7.78 -8.96 -22.11
CA SER A 5 -7.54 -9.98 -21.10
C SER A 5 -6.03 -9.97 -20.83
N TYR A 6 -5.63 -9.61 -19.63
CA TYR A 6 -4.28 -9.90 -19.15
C TYR A 6 -4.30 -11.38 -18.74
N ASP A 7 -3.72 -12.23 -19.56
CA ASP A 7 -3.49 -13.62 -19.23
C ASP A 7 -2.53 -13.67 -18.02
N ASP A 8 -2.98 -14.31 -16.97
CA ASP A 8 -2.24 -14.58 -15.71
C ASP A 8 -1.24 -15.76 -15.96
N GLU A 9 -0.43 -15.65 -17.03
CA GLU A 9 0.61 -16.64 -17.29
C GLU A 9 1.85 -16.26 -16.46
N ASP A 10 2.18 -17.14 -15.49
CA ASP A 10 3.47 -17.26 -14.76
C ASP A 10 4.18 -15.91 -14.47
N ASN A 11 3.54 -15.04 -13.72
CA ASN A 11 4.24 -13.88 -13.17
C ASN A 11 5.12 -14.35 -12.02
N ASP A 12 6.43 -14.48 -12.26
CA ASP A 12 7.46 -14.65 -11.24
C ASP A 12 7.47 -13.42 -10.31
N PHE A 13 6.65 -13.47 -9.25
CA PHE A 13 6.67 -12.43 -8.22
C PHE A 13 7.95 -12.53 -7.40
N GLU A 14 8.71 -11.42 -7.34
CA GLU A 14 9.81 -11.26 -6.41
C GLU A 14 9.27 -10.87 -5.03
N THR A 15 9.42 -11.71 -4.02
CA THR A 15 9.07 -11.36 -2.64
C THR A 15 10.09 -10.39 -2.07
N ILE A 16 9.72 -9.13 -1.90
CA ILE A 16 10.60 -8.09 -1.37
C ILE A 16 10.41 -7.87 0.15
N LEU A 17 9.31 -8.38 0.73
CA LEU A 17 9.02 -8.29 2.16
C LEU A 17 8.32 -9.57 2.64
N ALA A 18 9.08 -10.49 3.22
CA ALA A 18 8.56 -11.81 3.63
C ALA A 18 8.21 -11.88 5.14
N GLY A 19 8.24 -10.78 5.87
CA GLY A 19 8.01 -10.80 7.33
C GLY A 19 9.11 -11.49 8.15
N THR A 20 10.26 -11.79 7.54
CA THR A 20 11.39 -12.46 8.20
C THR A 20 12.63 -11.60 8.32
N SER A 21 12.72 -10.51 7.53
CA SER A 21 13.86 -9.60 7.49
C SER A 21 13.44 -8.24 6.94
N LEU A 22 14.04 -7.18 7.45
CA LEU A 22 13.98 -5.82 6.88
C LEU A 22 15.23 -5.50 6.03
N HIS A 23 15.98 -6.51 5.61
CA HIS A 23 17.12 -6.28 4.73
C HIS A 23 16.72 -5.63 3.41
N GLY A 24 17.31 -4.49 3.10
CA GLY A 24 16.97 -3.71 1.91
C GLY A 24 15.85 -2.69 2.13
N TRP A 25 15.37 -2.56 3.36
CA TRP A 25 14.40 -1.57 3.76
C TRP A 25 15.03 -0.55 4.72
N LYS A 26 14.57 0.68 4.67
CA LYS A 26 14.91 1.76 5.62
C LYS A 26 13.65 2.30 6.25
N MET A 27 13.80 2.93 7.41
CA MET A 27 12.73 3.62 8.13
C MET A 27 13.10 5.07 8.35
N CYS A 28 12.10 5.95 8.36
CA CYS A 28 12.22 7.32 8.82
C CYS A 28 10.95 7.77 9.52
N GLY A 29 11.03 8.91 10.23
CA GLY A 29 9.95 9.48 11.00
C GLY A 29 9.90 8.96 12.44
N GLN A 30 8.83 9.34 13.16
CA GLN A 30 8.64 8.98 14.57
C GLN A 30 8.07 7.56 14.74
N GLY A 31 7.27 7.09 13.77
CA GLY A 31 6.71 5.75 13.75
C GLY A 31 7.78 4.68 13.52
N LYS A 32 7.50 3.48 13.99
CA LYS A 32 8.39 2.32 13.88
C LYS A 32 7.70 1.20 13.12
N PHE A 33 8.51 0.34 12.49
CA PHE A 33 8.07 -0.91 11.91
C PHE A 33 8.81 -2.05 12.58
N VAL A 34 8.09 -2.88 13.31
CA VAL A 34 8.64 -3.95 14.15
C VAL A 34 8.38 -5.29 13.48
N LEU A 35 9.46 -6.04 13.30
CA LEU A 35 9.40 -7.39 12.77
C LEU A 35 9.15 -8.40 13.89
N GLY A 36 8.10 -9.18 13.78
CA GLY A 36 7.76 -10.24 14.74
C GLY A 36 6.71 -11.18 14.17
N ASN A 37 6.74 -12.45 14.57
CA ASN A 37 5.76 -13.45 14.17
C ASN A 37 5.52 -13.55 12.64
N LYS A 38 6.57 -13.41 11.85
CA LYS A 38 6.53 -13.37 10.38
C LYS A 38 5.67 -12.24 9.80
N MET A 39 5.46 -11.18 10.52
CA MET A 39 4.79 -9.98 10.04
C MET A 39 5.53 -8.73 10.49
N ILE A 40 5.21 -7.62 9.84
CA ILE A 40 5.72 -6.30 10.17
C ILE A 40 4.55 -5.49 10.72
N THR A 41 4.73 -4.94 11.91
CA THR A 41 3.73 -4.13 12.59
C THR A 41 4.21 -2.69 12.65
N SER A 42 3.39 -1.74 12.23
CA SER A 42 3.63 -0.32 12.46
C SER A 42 3.23 0.07 13.87
N GLU A 43 4.06 0.88 14.53
CA GLU A 43 3.84 1.36 15.89
C GLU A 43 4.14 2.87 15.97
N GLY A 44 3.32 3.59 16.70
CA GLY A 44 3.52 5.02 16.96
C GLY A 44 2.93 5.92 15.89
N GLY A 45 3.50 7.11 15.75
CA GLY A 45 2.99 8.15 14.85
C GLY A 45 3.44 8.00 13.40
N MET A 46 3.54 9.14 12.71
CA MET A 46 3.96 9.18 11.31
C MET A 46 5.33 8.55 11.09
N GLY A 47 5.39 7.57 10.21
CA GLY A 47 6.61 6.86 9.83
C GLY A 47 6.48 6.22 8.48
N LEU A 48 7.61 5.98 7.84
CA LEU A 48 7.70 5.32 6.55
C LEU A 48 8.70 4.18 6.59
N LEU A 49 8.31 3.03 6.04
CA LEU A 49 9.21 1.91 5.71
C LEU A 49 9.30 1.83 4.19
N TRP A 50 10.49 1.99 3.60
CA TRP A 50 10.62 1.96 2.14
C TRP A 50 11.76 1.07 1.65
N TYR A 51 11.54 0.48 0.46
CA TYR A 51 12.48 -0.41 -0.19
C TYR A 51 13.59 0.37 -0.89
N THR A 52 14.86 0.01 -0.67
CA THR A 52 16.02 0.77 -1.11
C THR A 52 16.89 0.06 -2.15
N LYS A 53 16.65 -1.23 -2.41
CA LYS A 53 17.51 -2.02 -3.29
C LYS A 53 17.29 -1.76 -4.77
N LYS A 54 16.05 -1.41 -5.15
CA LYS A 54 15.63 -1.31 -6.54
C LYS A 54 14.50 -0.32 -6.69
N LYS A 55 14.48 0.43 -7.79
CA LYS A 55 13.35 1.25 -8.21
C LYS A 55 12.58 0.54 -9.31
N PHE A 56 11.26 0.49 -9.17
CA PHE A 56 10.38 -0.16 -10.13
C PHE A 56 9.70 0.91 -11.00
N ARG A 57 9.58 0.65 -12.29
CA ARG A 57 8.92 1.59 -13.22
C ARG A 57 7.50 1.15 -13.56
N ASN A 58 7.36 -0.06 -14.06
CA ASN A 58 6.09 -0.72 -14.32
C ASN A 58 6.07 -1.98 -13.46
N PHE A 59 5.03 -2.17 -12.69
CA PHE A 59 4.99 -3.29 -11.76
C PHE A 59 3.55 -3.61 -11.33
N ILE A 60 3.37 -4.84 -10.89
CA ILE A 60 2.23 -5.26 -10.10
C ILE A 60 2.76 -5.46 -8.68
N LEU A 61 2.12 -4.86 -7.69
CA LEU A 61 2.43 -5.05 -6.28
C LEU A 61 1.25 -5.77 -5.62
N THR A 62 1.57 -6.81 -4.87
CA THR A 62 0.64 -7.47 -3.96
C THR A 62 1.12 -7.26 -2.52
N VAL A 63 0.21 -6.91 -1.64
CA VAL A 63 0.48 -6.68 -0.21
C VAL A 63 -0.63 -7.31 0.59
N ASP A 64 -0.30 -8.19 1.52
CA ASP A 64 -1.25 -8.64 2.53
C ASP A 64 -1.13 -7.72 3.75
N TRP A 65 -2.25 -7.16 4.18
CA TRP A 65 -2.31 -6.26 5.31
C TRP A 65 -3.48 -6.60 6.22
N LYS A 66 -3.42 -6.12 7.45
CA LYS A 66 -4.53 -6.15 8.41
C LYS A 66 -4.40 -5.00 9.40
N THR A 67 -5.52 -4.53 9.90
CA THR A 67 -5.61 -3.56 10.98
C THR A 67 -5.92 -4.25 12.31
N SER A 68 -5.67 -3.59 13.42
CA SER A 68 -6.08 -4.02 14.76
C SER A 68 -7.45 -3.44 15.14
N ALA A 69 -7.79 -2.29 14.58
CA ALA A 69 -9.05 -1.59 14.77
C ALA A 69 -9.48 -0.89 13.48
N ARG A 70 -10.76 -0.49 13.39
CA ARG A 70 -11.29 0.25 12.22
C ARG A 70 -10.71 1.65 12.08
N GLU A 71 -10.27 2.23 13.19
CA GLU A 71 -9.66 3.56 13.29
C GLU A 71 -8.19 3.58 12.87
N ASP A 72 -7.58 2.42 12.65
CA ASP A 72 -6.20 2.35 12.18
C ASP A 72 -6.10 2.98 10.78
N ASN A 73 -5.10 3.84 10.61
CA ASN A 73 -4.84 4.56 9.38
C ASN A 73 -3.42 4.30 8.90
N SER A 74 -3.29 3.85 7.69
CA SER A 74 -2.02 3.53 7.04
C SER A 74 -2.17 3.63 5.53
N GLY A 75 -1.10 3.34 4.78
CA GLY A 75 -1.16 3.34 3.33
C GLY A 75 0.07 2.72 2.69
N VAL A 76 -0.03 2.47 1.40
CA VAL A 76 1.08 2.03 0.56
C VAL A 76 1.46 3.15 -0.39
N PHE A 77 2.64 3.74 -0.18
CA PHE A 77 3.15 4.82 -1.01
C PHE A 77 3.96 4.32 -2.19
N VAL A 78 3.75 4.94 -3.35
CA VAL A 78 4.50 4.66 -4.57
C VAL A 78 4.93 5.94 -5.27
N ARG A 79 6.00 5.87 -6.07
CA ARG A 79 6.52 6.97 -6.90
C ARG A 79 6.91 8.23 -6.16
N PHE A 80 7.25 8.13 -4.91
CA PHE A 80 7.75 9.26 -4.12
C PHE A 80 9.25 9.50 -4.35
N ALA A 81 9.67 10.74 -4.08
CA ALA A 81 11.08 11.09 -4.04
C ALA A 81 11.78 10.41 -2.85
N ASP A 82 13.13 10.34 -2.89
CA ASP A 82 13.89 9.77 -1.77
C ASP A 82 13.52 10.52 -0.47
N PRO A 83 12.97 9.82 0.53
CA PRO A 83 12.48 10.47 1.74
C PRO A 83 13.59 10.94 2.67
N ASP A 84 14.85 10.48 2.46
CA ASP A 84 15.97 10.70 3.37
C ASP A 84 15.55 10.35 4.82
N ASP A 85 15.24 11.32 5.66
CA ASP A 85 14.78 11.11 7.04
C ASP A 85 13.40 11.77 7.33
N ASP A 86 12.67 12.18 6.28
CA ASP A 86 11.37 12.84 6.38
C ASP A 86 10.27 12.04 5.67
N PRO A 87 9.36 11.37 6.41
CA PRO A 87 8.27 10.59 5.81
C PRO A 87 7.27 11.45 5.02
N TRP A 88 7.18 12.77 5.29
CA TRP A 88 6.29 13.66 4.57
C TRP A 88 6.69 13.88 3.11
N ILE A 89 7.94 13.56 2.75
CA ILE A 89 8.36 13.55 1.34
C ILE A 89 7.54 12.55 0.54
N ALA A 90 7.25 11.37 1.08
CA ALA A 90 6.39 10.40 0.40
C ALA A 90 4.96 10.93 0.22
N VAL A 91 4.40 11.55 1.24
CA VAL A 91 3.07 12.19 1.20
C VAL A 91 3.00 13.29 0.14
N ASN A 92 4.01 14.15 0.11
CA ASN A 92 3.99 15.36 -0.73
C ASN A 92 4.39 15.10 -2.19
N THR A 93 5.07 14.00 -2.50
CA THR A 93 5.65 13.75 -3.82
C THR A 93 5.20 12.43 -4.45
N GLY A 94 4.58 11.54 -3.69
CA GLY A 94 4.13 10.23 -4.12
C GLY A 94 2.63 10.11 -4.31
N TYR A 95 2.19 8.88 -4.46
CA TYR A 95 0.78 8.51 -4.46
C TYR A 95 0.56 7.49 -3.36
N GLU A 96 -0.52 7.63 -2.62
CA GLU A 96 -0.91 6.72 -1.56
C GLU A 96 -2.09 5.85 -1.99
N ILE A 97 -1.97 4.55 -1.78
CA ILE A 97 -3.09 3.63 -1.76
C ILE A 97 -3.52 3.51 -0.30
N GLN A 98 -4.70 4.06 0.02
CA GLN A 98 -5.17 4.22 1.38
C GLN A 98 -5.54 2.90 2.04
N ILE A 99 -5.26 2.79 3.33
CA ILE A 99 -5.74 1.77 4.26
C ILE A 99 -6.38 2.49 5.44
N ASN A 100 -7.69 2.67 5.37
CA ASN A 100 -8.49 3.32 6.42
C ASN A 100 -9.95 2.87 6.28
N ASP A 101 -10.42 2.09 7.25
CA ASP A 101 -11.79 1.56 7.28
C ASP A 101 -12.71 2.37 8.20
N ALA A 102 -12.19 3.40 8.87
CA ALA A 102 -13.02 4.36 9.58
C ALA A 102 -13.88 5.15 8.58
N GLU A 103 -15.08 5.54 9.01
CA GLU A 103 -15.91 6.47 8.23
C GLU A 103 -15.21 7.84 8.22
N PRO A 104 -14.81 8.36 7.04
CA PRO A 104 -14.19 9.67 6.97
C PRO A 104 -15.13 10.75 7.53
N PRO A 105 -14.67 11.65 8.40
CA PRO A 105 -15.53 12.68 9.02
C PRO A 105 -16.23 13.59 8.02
N ASP A 106 -15.63 13.76 6.84
CA ASP A 106 -16.16 14.56 5.71
C ASP A 106 -16.93 13.74 4.68
N GLY A 107 -17.07 12.42 4.90
CA GLY A 107 -17.70 11.48 3.97
C GLY A 107 -16.92 11.27 2.67
N ASN A 108 -15.66 11.73 2.59
CA ASN A 108 -14.87 11.67 1.36
C ASN A 108 -14.43 10.25 1.03
N ALA A 109 -14.97 9.69 -0.04
CA ALA A 109 -14.68 8.34 -0.48
C ALA A 109 -13.20 8.15 -0.92
N THR A 110 -12.48 9.23 -1.25
CA THR A 110 -11.05 9.13 -1.59
C THR A 110 -10.14 8.93 -0.37
N HIS A 111 -10.70 8.92 0.85
CA HIS A 111 -9.98 8.65 2.09
C HIS A 111 -10.23 7.24 2.65
N ARG A 112 -10.92 6.39 1.90
CA ARG A 112 -11.23 5.02 2.32
C ARG A 112 -10.22 4.02 1.78
N THR A 113 -10.15 2.85 2.41
CA THR A 113 -9.31 1.75 1.95
C THR A 113 -9.47 1.45 0.47
N GLY A 114 -8.35 1.31 -0.23
CA GLY A 114 -8.28 1.04 -1.67
C GLY A 114 -8.43 2.28 -2.55
N ALA A 115 -8.64 3.46 -1.97
CA ALA A 115 -8.61 4.71 -2.71
C ALA A 115 -7.18 5.09 -3.11
N GLY A 116 -7.03 5.77 -4.24
CA GLY A 116 -5.89 6.66 -4.45
C GLY A 116 -6.18 7.95 -3.68
N TYR A 117 -5.50 8.14 -2.56
CA TYR A 117 -5.78 9.21 -1.61
C TYR A 117 -5.87 10.57 -2.33
N ASP A 118 -6.94 11.31 -2.09
CA ASP A 118 -7.30 12.60 -2.73
C ASP A 118 -7.47 12.56 -4.27
N PHE A 119 -7.31 11.42 -4.93
CA PHE A 119 -7.39 11.33 -6.40
C PHE A 119 -8.61 10.56 -6.91
N THR A 120 -8.84 9.37 -6.37
CA THR A 120 -9.88 8.49 -6.88
C THR A 120 -10.44 7.59 -5.78
N PRO A 121 -11.76 7.45 -5.70
CA PRO A 121 -12.36 6.54 -4.74
C PRO A 121 -12.05 5.08 -5.10
N PRO A 122 -12.15 4.15 -4.15
CA PRO A 122 -12.01 2.73 -4.44
C PRO A 122 -13.15 2.25 -5.35
N SER A 123 -12.85 1.31 -6.23
CA SER A 123 -13.88 0.71 -7.10
C SER A 123 -14.85 -0.17 -6.32
N THR A 124 -14.38 -0.78 -5.24
CA THR A 124 -15.15 -1.62 -4.31
C THR A 124 -14.59 -1.49 -2.90
N LEU A 125 -15.45 -1.60 -1.90
CA LEU A 125 -15.02 -1.68 -0.49
C LEU A 125 -14.91 -3.16 -0.13
N THR A 126 -13.70 -3.67 0.02
CA THR A 126 -13.44 -5.12 0.20
C THR A 126 -12.56 -5.41 1.40
N SER A 127 -12.40 -4.46 2.34
CA SER A 127 -11.71 -4.72 3.59
C SER A 127 -12.39 -5.82 4.39
N ARG A 128 -11.58 -6.64 5.02
CA ARG A 128 -12.04 -7.61 6.01
C ARG A 128 -12.15 -6.98 7.39
N GLU A 129 -12.73 -7.70 8.33
CA GLU A 129 -12.81 -7.23 9.71
C GLU A 129 -11.40 -7.07 10.33
N PRO A 130 -11.24 -6.13 11.29
CA PRO A 130 -9.97 -5.98 12.00
C PRO A 130 -9.45 -7.31 12.55
N GLY A 131 -8.16 -7.56 12.36
CA GLY A 131 -7.50 -8.83 12.69
C GLY A 131 -7.44 -9.84 11.55
N GLU A 132 -8.21 -9.68 10.48
CA GLU A 132 -8.19 -10.54 9.32
C GLU A 132 -7.26 -9.98 8.22
N TRP A 133 -6.52 -10.88 7.55
CA TRP A 133 -5.65 -10.48 6.44
C TRP A 133 -6.47 -10.10 5.21
N THR A 134 -6.22 -8.93 4.67
CA THR A 134 -6.81 -8.41 3.43
C THR A 134 -5.74 -8.31 2.36
N PRO A 135 -5.88 -8.96 1.21
CA PRO A 135 -4.95 -8.79 0.09
C PRO A 135 -5.23 -7.47 -0.63
N LEU A 136 -4.18 -6.78 -1.00
CA LEU A 136 -4.20 -5.61 -1.88
C LEU A 136 -3.35 -5.93 -3.10
N LYS A 137 -3.93 -5.82 -4.28
CA LYS A 137 -3.21 -5.91 -5.55
C LYS A 137 -3.40 -4.61 -6.32
N PHE A 138 -2.33 -3.99 -6.74
CA PHE A 138 -2.44 -2.85 -7.62
C PHE A 138 -1.40 -2.89 -8.74
N MET A 139 -1.75 -2.29 -9.87
CA MET A 139 -0.90 -2.24 -11.06
C MET A 139 -0.50 -0.81 -11.38
N GLN A 140 0.77 -0.60 -11.63
CA GLN A 140 1.34 0.66 -12.06
C GLN A 140 1.99 0.51 -13.43
N SER A 141 1.53 1.27 -14.43
CA SER A 141 2.18 1.35 -15.73
C SER A 141 2.51 2.80 -16.11
N ALA A 142 3.48 2.98 -17.02
CA ALA A 142 3.85 4.31 -17.51
C ALA A 142 2.78 4.97 -18.40
N LYS A 143 1.78 4.21 -18.86
CA LYS A 143 0.72 4.66 -19.77
C LYS A 143 -0.62 4.89 -19.12
N THR A 144 -0.82 4.43 -17.88
CA THR A 144 -2.10 4.50 -17.19
C THR A 144 -1.87 5.16 -15.82
N MET A 145 -2.54 6.26 -15.57
CA MET A 145 -2.69 6.77 -14.21
C MET A 145 -3.56 5.76 -13.46
N LEU A 146 -2.95 5.10 -12.47
CA LEU A 146 -3.54 4.28 -11.42
C LEU A 146 -4.88 3.58 -11.75
N SER A 147 -4.84 2.31 -12.06
CA SER A 147 -6.01 1.45 -11.94
C SER A 147 -5.87 0.61 -10.67
N PHE A 148 -6.87 0.65 -9.80
CA PHE A 148 -6.92 -0.11 -8.56
C PHE A 148 -7.87 -1.28 -8.72
N SER A 149 -7.45 -2.48 -8.37
CA SER A 149 -8.36 -3.60 -8.15
C SER A 149 -7.97 -4.29 -6.86
N ILE A 150 -8.90 -4.41 -5.94
CA ILE A 150 -8.80 -5.31 -4.79
C ILE A 150 -9.47 -6.59 -5.25
N THR A 151 -8.71 -7.67 -5.32
CA THR A 151 -9.27 -8.99 -5.65
C THR A 151 -9.35 -9.78 -4.37
N THR A 152 -10.57 -10.16 -3.96
CA THR A 152 -10.80 -11.20 -2.94
C THR A 152 -10.94 -12.52 -3.68
N GLU A 153 -10.07 -13.48 -3.40
CA GLU A 153 -10.31 -14.90 -3.68
C GLU A 153 -11.14 -15.52 -2.56
#